data_f36ccf85c3a12563aa5d6c5b0fe02430
#
_entry.id   f36ccf85c3a12563aa5d6c5b0fe02430
#
_cell.length_a   1.000
_cell.length_b   1.000
_cell.length_c   1.000
_cell.angle_alpha   90.00
_cell.angle_beta   90.00
_cell.angle_gamma   90.00
#
_symmetry.space_group_name_H-M   'P 1'
#
loop_
_entity.id
_entity.type
_entity.pdbx_description
1 polymer ?
#
loop_
_entity_poly.entity_id
_entity_poly.type
_entity_poly.pdbx_seq_one_letter_code
_entity_poly.pdbx_strand_id
1 'polypeptide(L)'
;MKIILVNYRYFISGGPERYYFNIKEILERNGHKVIPFSIKSSRNLPNDYEKYFLDIVDDKVYFAQAKKKTPKMILKSFTRMFYSLEAKRKMAQLIADEKPDLVYIMQMHNKISPSIVDAARKAGVPVVHRISDFQYMCPNALFYNDRTGVCEDCLKGKRWSCVKNKCVLNSTVYSGIKMMAKWMHDVMKVHRRVDAFVVPSEFTLGKLHEYGIPMEKLNHIPTFFNLKEVNPDVEYKPFVLFVGRIEKQKGLMTLVKAFEELPYELRIIGFSNDGYEDELKRYLGRPINGDLNVEESTAYGKNGNIHFLGRKSFEEIVPYLKSCMCTVVPSEWYDNFPNVVLESYAYKKAVIATDFGSLQYMIEDGKTGMKFKYANLDDLRRCVTFMLEHPNESSAMGENAYKLIETKYSPESHYEKLMEVFGRIK
;
A
#
# COMPACT_ATOMS: atom_id res chain seq x y z
N MET A 1 25.40 -3.33 11.35
CA MET A 1 24.51 -2.65 12.31
C MET A 1 23.53 -3.63 12.91
N LYS A 2 23.06 -3.37 14.15
CA LYS A 2 21.90 -4.06 14.74
C LYS A 2 20.66 -3.16 14.57
N ILE A 3 19.63 -3.65 13.91
CA ILE A 3 18.47 -2.86 13.54
C ILE A 3 17.21 -3.52 14.10
N ILE A 4 16.46 -2.82 14.96
CA ILE A 4 15.11 -3.27 15.31
C ILE A 4 14.18 -2.88 14.18
N LEU A 5 13.58 -3.90 13.53
CA LEU A 5 12.63 -3.71 12.44
C LEU A 5 11.20 -3.94 12.96
N VAL A 6 10.38 -2.88 12.92
CA VAL A 6 9.06 -2.86 13.55
C VAL A 6 7.94 -2.99 12.52
N ASN A 7 7.11 -4.02 12.65
CA ASN A 7 5.85 -4.15 11.92
C ASN A 7 4.82 -4.87 12.80
N TYR A 8 3.52 -4.61 12.61
CA TYR A 8 2.50 -5.25 13.44
C TYR A 8 2.19 -6.71 13.05
N ARG A 9 2.65 -7.18 11.89
CA ARG A 9 2.60 -8.58 11.46
C ARG A 9 3.98 -9.11 11.16
N TYR A 10 4.25 -10.33 11.58
CA TYR A 10 5.47 -11.06 11.27
C TYR A 10 5.16 -12.29 10.39
N PHE A 11 4.26 -12.10 9.43
CA PHE A 11 3.89 -13.06 8.38
C PHE A 11 3.41 -12.32 7.14
N ILE A 12 3.52 -12.92 5.96
CA ILE A 12 3.11 -12.30 4.69
C ILE A 12 1.58 -12.38 4.55
N SER A 13 0.93 -11.23 4.38
CA SER A 13 -0.51 -11.12 4.13
C SER A 13 -0.85 -10.15 2.99
N GLY A 14 0.12 -9.36 2.53
CA GLY A 14 -0.06 -8.37 1.48
C GLY A 14 1.22 -7.60 1.18
N GLY A 15 1.09 -6.52 0.41
CA GLY A 15 2.21 -5.70 -0.04
C GLY A 15 3.11 -5.12 1.07
N PRO A 16 2.56 -4.54 2.15
CA PRO A 16 3.38 -4.00 3.23
C PRO A 16 4.25 -5.05 3.93
N GLU A 17 3.74 -6.27 4.11
CA GLU A 17 4.50 -7.34 4.73
C GLU A 17 5.55 -7.93 3.77
N ARG A 18 5.26 -8.02 2.47
CA ARG A 18 6.29 -8.38 1.47
C ARG A 18 7.46 -7.39 1.53
N TYR A 19 7.17 -6.09 1.54
CA TYR A 19 8.22 -5.08 1.68
C TYR A 19 9.02 -5.26 2.98
N TYR A 20 8.36 -5.57 4.10
CA TYR A 20 9.04 -5.84 5.38
C TYR A 20 10.06 -6.98 5.26
N PHE A 21 9.65 -8.12 4.70
CA PHE A 21 10.54 -9.28 4.55
C PHE A 21 11.63 -9.04 3.51
N ASN A 22 11.34 -8.34 2.43
CA ASN A 22 12.34 -7.95 1.43
C ASN A 22 13.42 -7.03 2.04
N ILE A 23 13.02 -6.06 2.88
CA ILE A 23 13.96 -5.19 3.61
C ILE A 23 14.79 -6.02 4.61
N LYS A 24 14.16 -6.92 5.34
CA LYS A 24 14.87 -7.82 6.26
C LYS A 24 15.95 -8.60 5.50
N GLU A 25 15.59 -9.24 4.39
CA GLU A 25 16.52 -10.00 3.56
C GLU A 25 17.70 -9.15 3.06
N ILE A 26 17.42 -7.96 2.52
CA ILE A 26 18.48 -7.07 2.01
C ILE A 26 19.44 -6.66 3.12
N LEU A 27 18.92 -6.27 4.28
CA LEU A 27 19.74 -5.86 5.40
C LEU A 27 20.61 -7.02 5.90
N GLU A 28 20.05 -8.22 6.05
CA GLU A 28 20.78 -9.41 6.50
C GLU A 28 21.85 -9.84 5.48
N ARG A 29 21.53 -9.81 4.19
CA ARG A 29 22.48 -10.12 3.10
C ARG A 29 23.70 -9.16 3.10
N ASN A 30 23.51 -7.93 3.56
CA ASN A 30 24.56 -6.94 3.68
C ASN A 30 25.20 -6.89 5.07
N GLY A 31 25.09 -7.96 5.85
CA GLY A 31 25.79 -8.14 7.12
C GLY A 31 25.19 -7.40 8.33
N HIS A 32 23.95 -6.94 8.24
CA HIS A 32 23.25 -6.34 9.38
C HIS A 32 22.49 -7.39 10.18
N LYS A 33 22.45 -7.24 11.51
CA LYS A 33 21.57 -8.05 12.37
C LYS A 33 20.20 -7.40 12.44
N VAL A 34 19.16 -8.06 11.91
CA VAL A 34 17.77 -7.57 11.96
C VAL A 34 17.03 -8.24 13.11
N ILE A 35 16.45 -7.42 13.99
CA ILE A 35 15.74 -7.83 15.19
C ILE A 35 14.27 -7.47 15.02
N PRO A 36 13.35 -8.45 14.89
CA PRO A 36 11.94 -8.16 14.69
C PRO A 36 11.28 -7.68 15.99
N PHE A 37 10.37 -6.69 15.85
CA PHE A 37 9.42 -6.31 16.90
C PHE A 37 8.01 -6.28 16.32
N SER A 38 7.10 -7.09 16.85
CA SER A 38 5.80 -7.32 16.26
C SER A 38 4.72 -7.62 17.32
N ILE A 39 3.58 -8.15 16.86
CA ILE A 39 2.50 -8.69 17.68
C ILE A 39 2.53 -10.22 17.56
N LYS A 40 2.29 -10.94 18.65
CA LYS A 40 2.15 -12.40 18.64
C LYS A 40 0.96 -12.80 17.77
N SER A 41 1.15 -13.82 16.96
CA SER A 41 0.11 -14.47 16.15
C SER A 41 0.51 -15.90 15.87
N SER A 42 -0.48 -16.79 15.77
CA SER A 42 -0.27 -18.19 15.35
C SER A 42 0.31 -18.33 13.93
N ARG A 43 0.22 -17.25 13.13
CA ARG A 43 0.74 -17.17 11.76
C ARG A 43 2.14 -16.60 11.64
N ASN A 44 2.72 -16.13 12.75
CA ASN A 44 4.08 -15.57 12.72
C ASN A 44 5.09 -16.61 12.27
N LEU A 45 6.04 -16.17 11.45
CA LEU A 45 7.20 -17.01 11.13
C LEU A 45 8.05 -17.25 12.39
N PRO A 46 8.76 -18.39 12.49
CA PRO A 46 9.64 -18.67 13.61
C PRO A 46 10.68 -17.57 13.82
N ASN A 47 10.92 -17.19 15.08
CA ASN A 47 11.93 -16.20 15.46
C ASN A 47 12.27 -16.30 16.97
N ASP A 48 13.46 -15.84 17.35
CA ASP A 48 13.98 -15.87 18.73
C ASP A 48 13.48 -14.70 19.60
N TYR A 49 12.74 -13.76 19.03
CA TYR A 49 12.36 -12.50 19.66
C TYR A 49 10.90 -12.45 20.10
N GLU A 50 10.14 -13.54 19.98
CA GLU A 50 8.70 -13.56 20.28
C GLU A 50 8.38 -13.15 21.73
N LYS A 51 9.30 -13.37 22.68
CA LYS A 51 9.16 -12.93 24.08
C LYS A 51 8.96 -11.40 24.21
N TYR A 52 9.48 -10.61 23.26
CA TYR A 52 9.31 -9.16 23.22
C TYR A 52 8.07 -8.71 22.43
N PHE A 53 7.45 -9.61 21.67
CA PHE A 53 6.26 -9.27 20.88
C PHE A 53 5.09 -8.91 21.79
N LEU A 54 4.24 -7.99 21.30
CA LEU A 54 3.04 -7.60 22.02
C LEU A 54 2.05 -8.75 22.06
N ASP A 55 1.38 -8.92 23.18
CA ASP A 55 0.38 -9.98 23.29
C ASP A 55 -0.79 -9.72 22.35
N ILE A 56 -1.31 -10.79 21.75
CA ILE A 56 -2.43 -10.72 20.83
C ILE A 56 -3.65 -10.03 21.45
N VAL A 57 -4.35 -9.25 20.65
CA VAL A 57 -5.65 -8.68 21.02
C VAL A 57 -6.77 -9.50 20.42
N ASP A 58 -6.60 -9.93 19.17
CA ASP A 58 -7.48 -10.81 18.42
C ASP A 58 -6.67 -11.43 17.27
N ASP A 59 -6.83 -12.72 17.02
CA ASP A 59 -6.20 -13.42 15.88
C ASP A 59 -6.74 -12.96 14.52
N LYS A 60 -7.85 -12.23 14.51
CA LYS A 60 -8.40 -11.66 13.29
C LYS A 60 -7.72 -10.36 12.91
N VAL A 61 -7.54 -10.18 11.63
CA VAL A 61 -6.81 -9.07 11.00
C VAL A 61 -7.37 -7.70 11.36
N TYR A 62 -8.68 -7.62 11.68
CA TYR A 62 -9.36 -6.37 12.04
C TYR A 62 -10.21 -6.55 13.30
N PHE A 63 -9.96 -5.75 14.31
CA PHE A 63 -10.80 -5.67 15.53
C PHE A 63 -12.29 -5.48 15.21
N ALA A 64 -12.62 -4.76 14.13
CA ALA A 64 -14.00 -4.56 13.69
C ALA A 64 -14.72 -5.86 13.30
N GLN A 65 -13.97 -6.89 12.86
CA GLN A 65 -14.50 -8.19 12.42
C GLN A 65 -14.57 -9.25 13.53
N ALA A 66 -14.11 -8.92 14.74
CA ALA A 66 -14.18 -9.83 15.87
C ALA A 66 -15.66 -10.11 16.26
N LYS A 67 -16.07 -11.38 16.23
CA LYS A 67 -17.45 -11.81 16.57
C LYS A 67 -17.80 -11.58 18.05
N LYS A 68 -16.80 -11.69 18.97
CA LYS A 68 -16.97 -11.40 20.40
C LYS A 68 -15.87 -10.45 20.85
N LYS A 69 -16.24 -9.31 21.41
CA LYS A 69 -15.33 -8.27 21.93
C LYS A 69 -15.35 -8.30 23.45
N THR A 70 -14.31 -8.80 24.09
CA THR A 70 -14.18 -8.73 25.54
C THR A 70 -13.77 -7.33 26.00
N PRO A 71 -14.13 -6.87 27.21
CA PRO A 71 -13.69 -5.58 27.74
C PRO A 71 -12.17 -5.42 27.73
N LYS A 72 -11.42 -6.50 28.02
CA LYS A 72 -9.95 -6.52 27.97
C LYS A 72 -9.42 -6.26 26.56
N MET A 73 -10.03 -6.85 25.52
CA MET A 73 -9.66 -6.62 24.12
C MET A 73 -9.93 -5.18 23.70
N ILE A 74 -11.08 -4.63 24.10
CA ILE A 74 -11.44 -3.23 23.82
C ILE A 74 -10.41 -2.29 24.45
N LEU A 75 -10.13 -2.44 25.76
CA LEU A 75 -9.16 -1.63 26.47
C LEU A 75 -7.76 -1.72 25.83
N LYS A 76 -7.30 -2.93 25.48
CA LYS A 76 -5.99 -3.15 24.87
C LYS A 76 -5.89 -2.52 23.49
N SER A 77 -6.94 -2.62 22.67
CA SER A 77 -7.00 -1.95 21.36
C SER A 77 -6.99 -0.43 21.52
N PHE A 78 -7.73 0.08 22.49
CA PHE A 78 -7.79 1.51 22.80
C PHE A 78 -6.43 2.03 23.25
N THR A 79 -5.78 1.38 24.21
CA THR A 79 -4.44 1.80 24.69
C THR A 79 -3.41 1.77 23.55
N ARG A 80 -3.44 0.78 22.67
CA ARG A 80 -2.51 0.73 21.52
C ARG A 80 -2.77 1.83 20.50
N MET A 81 -4.02 2.23 20.33
CA MET A 81 -4.38 3.33 19.45
C MET A 81 -3.87 4.68 19.98
N PHE A 82 -3.96 4.90 21.29
CA PHE A 82 -3.55 6.14 21.93
C PHE A 82 -2.09 6.10 22.41
N TYR A 83 -1.83 5.38 23.48
CA TYR A 83 -0.49 5.25 24.07
C TYR A 83 -0.37 3.95 24.88
N SER A 84 0.42 3.00 24.41
CA SER A 84 0.57 1.69 25.05
C SER A 84 1.79 1.61 25.95
N LEU A 85 1.57 1.48 27.25
CA LEU A 85 2.64 1.24 28.21
C LEU A 85 3.27 -0.16 28.01
N GLU A 86 2.48 -1.15 27.58
CA GLU A 86 2.99 -2.50 27.21
C GLU A 86 4.03 -2.39 26.08
N ALA A 87 3.68 -1.68 24.99
CA ALA A 87 4.57 -1.52 23.84
C ALA A 87 5.85 -0.76 24.24
N LYS A 88 5.71 0.30 25.03
CA LYS A 88 6.86 1.07 25.52
C LYS A 88 7.80 0.22 26.38
N ARG A 89 7.26 -0.56 27.33
CA ARG A 89 8.06 -1.42 28.20
C ARG A 89 8.79 -2.52 27.42
N LYS A 90 8.07 -3.23 26.54
CA LYS A 90 8.67 -4.32 25.76
C LYS A 90 9.73 -3.81 24.78
N MET A 91 9.51 -2.66 24.15
CA MET A 91 10.53 -2.01 23.31
C MET A 91 11.75 -1.59 24.14
N ALA A 92 11.55 -0.99 25.30
CA ALA A 92 12.65 -0.59 26.19
C ALA A 92 13.47 -1.81 26.65
N GLN A 93 12.81 -2.93 26.99
CA GLN A 93 13.48 -4.18 27.33
C GLN A 93 14.29 -4.72 26.15
N LEU A 94 13.71 -4.81 24.96
CA LEU A 94 14.41 -5.26 23.75
C LEU A 94 15.64 -4.40 23.45
N ILE A 95 15.53 -3.07 23.60
CA ILE A 95 16.66 -2.14 23.40
C ILE A 95 17.76 -2.38 24.44
N ALA A 96 17.39 -2.59 25.71
CA ALA A 96 18.35 -2.84 26.76
C ALA A 96 19.14 -4.15 26.56
N ASP A 97 18.42 -5.20 26.15
CA ASP A 97 19.02 -6.54 25.95
C ASP A 97 19.87 -6.62 24.69
N GLU A 98 19.43 -6.02 23.58
CA GLU A 98 20.08 -6.16 22.27
C GLU A 98 21.01 -5.01 21.90
N LYS A 99 20.86 -3.82 22.51
CA LYS A 99 21.66 -2.61 22.22
C LYS A 99 21.74 -2.32 20.72
N PRO A 100 20.58 -2.03 20.07
CA PRO A 100 20.52 -1.77 18.65
C PRO A 100 21.15 -0.42 18.28
N ASP A 101 21.60 -0.30 17.05
CA ASP A 101 22.09 0.95 16.48
C ASP A 101 20.94 1.90 16.09
N LEU A 102 19.78 1.34 15.68
CA LEU A 102 18.59 2.12 15.32
C LEU A 102 17.30 1.29 15.39
N VAL A 103 16.16 1.99 15.41
CA VAL A 103 14.82 1.42 15.26
C VAL A 103 14.24 1.87 13.92
N TYR A 104 13.96 0.91 13.02
CA TYR A 104 13.31 1.17 11.73
C TYR A 104 11.86 0.70 11.78
N ILE A 105 10.92 1.64 11.67
CA ILE A 105 9.49 1.39 11.84
C ILE A 105 8.81 1.35 10.48
N MET A 106 8.08 0.26 10.16
CA MET A 106 7.21 0.15 8.98
C MET A 106 5.79 0.59 9.30
N GLN A 107 5.25 0.09 10.41
CA GLN A 107 3.92 0.43 10.88
C GLN A 107 3.86 0.38 12.41
N MET A 108 3.33 1.42 13.04
CA MET A 108 3.17 1.47 14.50
C MET A 108 1.77 1.91 14.94
N HIS A 109 1.12 2.77 14.17
CA HIS A 109 -0.17 3.35 14.55
C HIS A 109 -1.26 2.30 14.72
N ASN A 110 -2.16 2.53 15.68
CA ASN A 110 -3.35 1.72 15.95
C ASN A 110 -3.11 0.26 16.40
N LYS A 111 -1.96 -0.34 16.10
CA LYS A 111 -1.69 -1.76 16.36
C LYS A 111 -0.59 -1.97 17.39
N ILE A 112 0.49 -1.21 17.29
CA ILE A 112 1.62 -1.24 18.23
C ILE A 112 1.52 -0.07 19.20
N SER A 113 1.74 1.12 18.79
CA SER A 113 1.60 2.41 19.45
C SER A 113 2.81 3.32 19.20
N PRO A 114 2.62 4.63 19.06
CA PRO A 114 3.73 5.59 19.02
C PRO A 114 4.63 5.62 20.27
N SER A 115 4.20 5.01 21.38
CA SER A 115 4.98 4.93 22.63
C SER A 115 6.33 4.21 22.48
N ILE A 116 6.52 3.40 21.42
CA ILE A 116 7.82 2.76 21.12
C ILE A 116 8.88 3.79 20.72
N VAL A 117 8.47 4.89 20.08
CA VAL A 117 9.37 6.01 19.74
C VAL A 117 9.93 6.64 21.01
N ASP A 118 9.10 6.79 22.04
CA ASP A 118 9.57 7.33 23.34
C ASP A 118 10.53 6.38 24.06
N ALA A 119 10.33 5.07 23.90
CA ALA A 119 11.26 4.07 24.46
C ALA A 119 12.63 4.18 23.80
N ALA A 120 12.68 4.26 22.47
CA ALA A 120 13.92 4.40 21.71
C ALA A 120 14.65 5.70 22.05
N ARG A 121 13.94 6.83 22.04
CA ARG A 121 14.54 8.13 22.37
C ARG A 121 15.09 8.20 23.81
N LYS A 122 14.37 7.61 24.78
CA LYS A 122 14.86 7.56 26.16
C LYS A 122 16.17 6.78 26.29
N ALA A 123 16.36 5.80 25.40
CA ALA A 123 17.60 4.99 25.34
C ALA A 123 18.69 5.60 24.44
N GLY A 124 18.46 6.77 23.83
CA GLY A 124 19.39 7.40 22.89
C GLY A 124 19.49 6.67 21.55
N VAL A 125 18.51 5.81 21.20
CA VAL A 125 18.51 5.05 19.94
C VAL A 125 17.72 5.83 18.87
N PRO A 126 18.31 6.15 17.72
CA PRO A 126 17.62 6.87 16.65
C PRO A 126 16.48 6.07 16.04
N VAL A 127 15.47 6.80 15.55
CA VAL A 127 14.24 6.23 14.99
C VAL A 127 14.03 6.69 13.56
N VAL A 128 13.93 5.74 12.64
CA VAL A 128 13.51 5.97 11.26
C VAL A 128 12.10 5.41 11.07
N HIS A 129 11.23 6.14 10.40
CA HIS A 129 9.88 5.68 10.10
C HIS A 129 9.58 5.70 8.61
N ARG A 130 9.30 4.53 8.03
CA ARG A 130 8.80 4.43 6.65
C ARG A 130 7.31 4.73 6.62
N ILE A 131 6.93 5.63 5.74
CA ILE A 131 5.53 6.02 5.55
C ILE A 131 4.83 4.99 4.65
N SER A 132 3.90 4.25 5.22
CA SER A 132 3.11 3.24 4.51
C SER A 132 1.68 3.70 4.19
N ASP A 133 1.21 4.75 4.88
CA ASP A 133 -0.14 5.31 4.76
C ASP A 133 -0.17 6.78 5.21
N PHE A 134 -1.33 7.39 5.21
CA PHE A 134 -1.50 8.81 5.58
C PHE A 134 -1.91 9.04 7.04
N GLN A 135 -1.61 8.13 7.96
CA GLN A 135 -2.09 8.21 9.36
C GLN A 135 -1.61 9.43 10.13
N TYR A 136 -0.46 10.01 9.79
CA TYR A 136 -0.03 11.28 10.38
C TYR A 136 -0.96 12.45 10.04
N MET A 137 -1.62 12.40 8.89
CA MET A 137 -2.36 13.51 8.31
C MET A 137 -3.88 13.29 8.35
N CYS A 138 -4.32 12.03 8.25
CA CYS A 138 -5.72 11.65 8.13
C CYS A 138 -6.07 10.54 9.12
N PRO A 139 -7.13 10.69 9.96
CA PRO A 139 -7.52 9.68 10.96
C PRO A 139 -7.89 8.31 10.37
N ASN A 140 -8.44 8.25 9.15
CA ASN A 140 -8.72 6.98 8.46
C ASN A 140 -7.54 6.49 7.60
N ALA A 141 -6.46 7.25 7.51
CA ALA A 141 -5.24 6.95 6.76
C ALA A 141 -5.36 6.91 5.24
N LEU A 142 -6.49 7.31 4.66
CA LEU A 142 -6.78 7.12 3.24
C LEU A 142 -6.86 8.42 2.43
N PHE A 143 -7.09 9.58 3.07
CA PHE A 143 -7.53 10.81 2.40
C PHE A 143 -8.74 10.61 1.49
N TYR A 144 -9.54 9.59 1.79
CA TYR A 144 -10.72 9.20 1.04
C TYR A 144 -11.84 8.77 1.99
N ASN A 145 -13.08 9.04 1.62
CA ASN A 145 -14.27 8.43 2.23
C ASN A 145 -15.39 8.32 1.19
N ASP A 146 -16.28 7.35 1.36
CA ASP A 146 -17.34 7.01 0.39
C ASP A 146 -18.39 8.12 0.20
N ARG A 147 -18.41 9.15 1.05
CA ARG A 147 -19.40 10.25 0.99
C ARG A 147 -18.93 11.43 0.15
N THR A 148 -17.64 11.74 0.22
CA THR A 148 -17.07 12.94 -0.41
C THR A 148 -15.95 12.62 -1.39
N GLY A 149 -15.56 11.35 -1.54
CA GLY A 149 -14.40 10.96 -2.32
C GLY A 149 -13.10 11.39 -1.62
N VAL A 150 -12.17 11.94 -2.38
CA VAL A 150 -10.89 12.47 -1.87
C VAL A 150 -11.14 13.64 -0.93
N CYS A 151 -10.48 13.65 0.22
CA CYS A 151 -10.69 14.63 1.27
C CYS A 151 -9.39 14.94 2.02
N GLU A 152 -9.01 16.22 2.08
CA GLU A 152 -7.84 16.73 2.80
C GLU A 152 -8.21 17.60 4.02
N ASP A 153 -9.47 17.64 4.41
CA ASP A 153 -9.96 18.53 5.46
C ASP A 153 -9.18 18.42 6.77
N CYS A 154 -8.83 17.18 7.17
CA CYS A 154 -8.09 16.96 8.41
C CYS A 154 -6.64 17.48 8.33
N LEU A 155 -6.00 17.42 7.17
CA LEU A 155 -4.68 18.01 6.93
C LEU A 155 -4.76 19.54 7.05
N LYS A 156 -5.82 20.14 6.50
CA LYS A 156 -6.10 21.59 6.55
C LYS A 156 -6.67 22.06 7.89
N GLY A 157 -6.58 21.23 8.95
CA GLY A 157 -7.01 21.57 10.30
C GLY A 157 -8.49 21.39 10.62
N LYS A 158 -9.34 21.03 9.66
CA LYS A 158 -10.78 20.78 9.85
C LYS A 158 -11.04 19.38 10.43
N ARG A 159 -10.52 19.12 11.63
CA ARG A 159 -10.50 17.76 12.24
C ARG A 159 -11.88 17.13 12.41
N TRP A 160 -12.93 17.94 12.69
CA TRP A 160 -14.30 17.47 12.86
C TRP A 160 -14.92 16.91 11.58
N SER A 161 -14.36 17.21 10.40
CA SER A 161 -14.80 16.61 9.12
C SER A 161 -14.75 15.09 9.14
N CYS A 162 -13.74 14.49 9.80
CA CYS A 162 -13.66 13.04 9.96
C CYS A 162 -14.90 12.45 10.66
N VAL A 163 -15.39 13.12 11.71
CA VAL A 163 -16.56 12.69 12.49
C VAL A 163 -17.85 12.91 11.71
N LYS A 164 -18.01 14.11 11.12
CA LYS A 164 -19.16 14.47 10.28
C LYS A 164 -19.33 13.52 9.10
N ASN A 165 -18.23 13.21 8.42
CA ASN A 165 -18.22 12.34 7.25
C ASN A 165 -18.19 10.84 7.59
N LYS A 166 -18.17 10.48 8.89
CA LYS A 166 -18.11 9.09 9.38
C LYS A 166 -17.00 8.27 8.69
N CYS A 167 -15.80 8.87 8.55
CA CYS A 167 -14.70 8.34 7.74
C CYS A 167 -14.18 6.96 8.17
N VAL A 168 -14.47 6.52 9.40
CA VAL A 168 -14.00 5.23 9.92
C VAL A 168 -15.19 4.31 10.14
N LEU A 169 -15.23 3.20 9.41
CA LEU A 169 -16.28 2.17 9.48
C LEU A 169 -17.71 2.75 9.35
N ASN A 170 -17.88 3.82 8.60
CA ASN A 170 -19.14 4.56 8.47
C ASN A 170 -19.81 4.89 9.82
N SER A 171 -19.02 5.10 10.88
CA SER A 171 -19.47 5.30 12.26
C SER A 171 -18.96 6.61 12.83
N THR A 172 -19.85 7.41 13.41
CA THR A 172 -19.51 8.64 14.12
C THR A 172 -18.62 8.35 15.34
N VAL A 173 -18.94 7.28 16.09
CA VAL A 173 -18.18 6.88 17.29
C VAL A 173 -16.75 6.47 16.95
N TYR A 174 -16.56 5.56 15.98
CA TYR A 174 -15.22 5.14 15.58
C TYR A 174 -14.42 6.29 14.96
N SER A 175 -15.05 7.14 14.18
CA SER A 175 -14.43 8.33 13.62
C SER A 175 -13.98 9.32 14.70
N GLY A 176 -14.81 9.52 15.73
CA GLY A 176 -14.48 10.34 16.89
C GLY A 176 -13.28 9.80 17.68
N ILE A 177 -13.26 8.50 17.96
CA ILE A 177 -12.14 7.85 18.65
C ILE A 177 -10.84 8.01 17.86
N LYS A 178 -10.87 7.78 16.55
CA LYS A 178 -9.70 7.93 15.67
C LYS A 178 -9.21 9.39 15.58
N MET A 179 -10.14 10.32 15.48
CA MET A 179 -9.83 11.75 15.47
C MET A 179 -9.16 12.17 16.80
N MET A 180 -9.69 11.69 17.94
CA MET A 180 -9.08 11.96 19.26
C MET A 180 -7.68 11.36 19.38
N ALA A 181 -7.46 10.12 18.93
CA ALA A 181 -6.15 9.49 18.96
C ALA A 181 -5.14 10.29 18.12
N LYS A 182 -5.53 10.67 16.89
CA LYS A 182 -4.69 11.53 16.06
C LYS A 182 -4.40 12.87 16.71
N TRP A 183 -5.42 13.54 17.24
CA TRP A 183 -5.24 14.81 17.95
C TRP A 183 -4.26 14.69 19.11
N MET A 184 -4.36 13.63 19.91
CA MET A 184 -3.42 13.38 21.00
C MET A 184 -1.99 13.20 20.48
N HIS A 185 -1.78 12.44 19.39
CA HIS A 185 -0.46 12.28 18.78
C HIS A 185 0.09 13.61 18.24
N ASP A 186 -0.78 14.50 17.73
CA ASP A 186 -0.39 15.84 17.29
C ASP A 186 0.08 16.70 18.48
N VAL A 187 -0.69 16.71 19.58
CA VAL A 187 -0.34 17.42 20.82
C VAL A 187 0.98 16.88 21.40
N MET A 188 1.16 15.57 21.40
CA MET A 188 2.40 14.92 21.83
C MET A 188 3.54 15.15 20.85
N LYS A 189 3.30 15.72 19.66
CA LYS A 189 4.29 15.98 18.60
C LYS A 189 5.07 14.72 18.25
N VAL A 190 4.40 13.58 18.11
CA VAL A 190 5.03 12.26 17.83
C VAL A 190 5.94 12.34 16.59
N HIS A 191 5.49 13.00 15.52
CA HIS A 191 6.25 13.17 14.28
C HIS A 191 7.59 13.91 14.48
N ARG A 192 7.69 14.81 15.48
CA ARG A 192 8.95 15.53 15.78
C ARG A 192 10.00 14.65 16.45
N ARG A 193 9.55 13.53 17.07
CA ARG A 193 10.40 12.60 17.79
C ARG A 193 11.00 11.51 16.92
N VAL A 194 10.59 11.44 15.67
CA VAL A 194 11.19 10.59 14.62
C VAL A 194 12.35 11.37 14.02
N ASP A 195 13.51 10.71 13.86
CA ASP A 195 14.73 11.37 13.41
C ASP A 195 14.75 11.50 11.89
N ALA A 196 14.28 10.49 11.16
CA ALA A 196 14.12 10.55 9.70
C ALA A 196 12.89 9.77 9.23
N PHE A 197 12.32 10.20 8.12
CA PHE A 197 11.22 9.52 7.43
C PHE A 197 11.69 8.99 6.07
N VAL A 198 11.36 7.74 5.78
CA VAL A 198 11.49 7.13 4.46
C VAL A 198 10.15 7.22 3.78
N VAL A 199 10.07 7.94 2.68
CA VAL A 199 8.81 8.25 1.99
C VAL A 199 8.84 7.66 0.57
N PRO A 200 7.88 6.78 0.20
CA PRO A 200 7.96 6.04 -1.05
C PRO A 200 7.61 6.86 -2.29
N SER A 201 6.88 7.97 -2.16
CA SER A 201 6.48 8.81 -3.29
C SER A 201 6.69 10.30 -3.03
N GLU A 202 7.00 11.04 -4.08
CA GLU A 202 7.13 12.51 -4.05
C GLU A 202 5.84 13.18 -3.61
N PHE A 203 4.69 12.65 -4.07
CA PHE A 203 3.37 13.12 -3.64
C PHE A 203 3.22 13.07 -2.11
N THR A 204 3.48 11.90 -1.51
CA THR A 204 3.37 11.72 -0.06
C THR A 204 4.38 12.56 0.70
N LEU A 205 5.58 12.74 0.13
CA LEU A 205 6.60 13.63 0.70
C LEU A 205 6.09 15.08 0.76
N GLY A 206 5.52 15.59 -0.31
CA GLY A 206 4.90 16.92 -0.33
C GLY A 206 3.79 17.07 0.71
N LYS A 207 2.92 16.05 0.86
CA LYS A 207 1.85 16.05 1.86
C LYS A 207 2.36 16.02 3.30
N LEU A 208 3.45 15.32 3.57
CA LEU A 208 4.09 15.32 4.90
C LEU A 208 4.74 16.66 5.21
N HIS A 209 5.32 17.31 4.22
CA HIS A 209 5.85 18.67 4.37
C HIS A 209 4.72 19.68 4.64
N GLU A 210 3.61 19.61 3.90
CA GLU A 210 2.38 20.39 4.13
C GLU A 210 1.82 20.18 5.56
N TYR A 211 1.94 18.97 6.10
CA TYR A 211 1.56 18.65 7.48
C TYR A 211 2.48 19.28 8.53
N GLY A 212 3.68 19.75 8.15
CA GLY A 212 4.65 20.41 9.02
C GLY A 212 5.83 19.54 9.45
N ILE A 213 6.13 18.46 8.72
CA ILE A 213 7.39 17.75 8.89
C ILE A 213 8.48 18.48 8.10
N PRO A 214 9.61 18.85 8.72
CA PRO A 214 10.70 19.55 8.04
C PRO A 214 11.30 18.71 6.91
N MET A 215 11.65 19.37 5.80
CA MET A 215 12.20 18.70 4.60
C MET A 215 13.46 17.89 4.88
N GLU A 216 14.32 18.37 5.79
CA GLU A 216 15.57 17.69 6.18
C GLU A 216 15.33 16.31 6.84
N LYS A 217 14.13 16.03 7.33
CA LYS A 217 13.73 14.73 7.86
C LYS A 217 13.09 13.81 6.82
N LEU A 218 12.67 14.35 5.67
CA LEU A 218 11.96 13.61 4.62
C LEU A 218 12.94 13.08 3.57
N ASN A 219 12.93 11.78 3.34
CA ASN A 219 13.82 11.13 2.38
C ASN A 219 12.99 10.35 1.37
N HIS A 220 13.03 10.74 0.11
CA HIS A 220 12.34 10.03 -0.97
C HIS A 220 13.10 8.76 -1.32
N ILE A 221 12.60 7.62 -0.84
CA ILE A 221 13.14 6.29 -1.14
C ILE A 221 11.97 5.42 -1.63
N PRO A 222 11.82 5.24 -2.94
CA PRO A 222 10.74 4.43 -3.51
C PRO A 222 10.80 2.98 -3.03
N THR A 223 9.66 2.32 -3.02
CA THR A 223 9.62 0.85 -2.87
C THR A 223 10.38 0.21 -4.03
N PHE A 224 11.03 -0.90 -3.77
CA PHE A 224 11.78 -1.66 -4.77
C PHE A 224 11.06 -2.97 -5.12
N PHE A 225 11.47 -3.58 -6.22
CA PHE A 225 11.02 -4.90 -6.64
C PHE A 225 12.22 -5.85 -6.80
N ASN A 226 12.10 -7.08 -6.31
CA ASN A 226 13.16 -8.08 -6.42
C ASN A 226 12.96 -8.89 -7.72
N LEU A 227 13.90 -8.77 -8.65
CA LEU A 227 13.85 -9.46 -9.96
C LEU A 227 14.36 -10.91 -9.93
N LYS A 228 14.90 -11.39 -8.80
CA LYS A 228 15.56 -12.71 -8.74
C LYS A 228 14.71 -13.88 -9.21
N GLU A 229 13.39 -13.76 -9.08
CA GLU A 229 12.42 -14.82 -9.42
C GLU A 229 11.59 -14.48 -10.66
N VAL A 230 11.95 -13.40 -11.37
CA VAL A 230 11.19 -12.95 -12.55
C VAL A 230 11.84 -13.49 -13.80
N ASN A 231 11.11 -14.33 -14.52
CA ASN A 231 11.43 -14.63 -15.93
C ASN A 231 10.68 -13.60 -16.80
N PRO A 232 11.39 -12.65 -17.46
CA PRO A 232 10.78 -11.59 -18.25
C PRO A 232 10.36 -12.02 -19.65
N ASP A 233 10.34 -13.32 -19.95
CA ASP A 233 9.73 -13.84 -21.15
C ASP A 233 8.24 -13.49 -21.17
N VAL A 234 7.86 -12.57 -22.05
CA VAL A 234 6.51 -12.04 -22.14
C VAL A 234 5.92 -12.23 -23.53
N GLU A 235 4.61 -12.44 -23.55
CA GLU A 235 3.75 -12.44 -24.73
C GLU A 235 2.85 -11.22 -24.66
N TYR A 236 2.37 -10.72 -25.80
CA TYR A 236 1.43 -9.61 -25.84
C TYR A 236 0.13 -10.05 -26.48
N LYS A 237 -0.89 -10.32 -25.65
CA LYS A 237 -2.27 -10.60 -26.06
C LYS A 237 -3.13 -9.34 -25.94
N PRO A 238 -4.16 -9.20 -26.78
CA PRO A 238 -4.94 -7.95 -26.86
C PRO A 238 -5.96 -7.82 -25.71
N PHE A 239 -5.50 -7.89 -24.46
CA PHE A 239 -6.34 -7.59 -23.29
C PHE A 239 -5.63 -6.66 -22.29
N VAL A 240 -6.43 -5.92 -21.54
CA VAL A 240 -5.98 -5.07 -20.44
C VAL A 240 -6.22 -5.79 -19.11
N LEU A 241 -5.27 -5.70 -18.20
CA LEU A 241 -5.32 -6.37 -16.91
C LEU A 241 -5.44 -5.36 -15.76
N PHE A 242 -6.46 -5.55 -14.90
CA PHE A 242 -6.53 -4.94 -13.58
C PHE A 242 -6.18 -5.96 -12.51
N VAL A 243 -5.29 -5.57 -11.58
CA VAL A 243 -4.95 -6.39 -10.40
C VAL A 243 -5.07 -5.52 -9.14
N GLY A 244 -5.93 -5.91 -8.21
CA GLY A 244 -6.08 -5.18 -6.96
C GLY A 244 -7.35 -5.51 -6.17
N ARG A 245 -7.52 -4.85 -5.03
CA ARG A 245 -8.78 -4.95 -4.28
C ARG A 245 -9.91 -4.29 -5.08
N ILE A 246 -11.06 -4.95 -5.11
CA ILE A 246 -12.26 -4.43 -5.77
C ILE A 246 -12.98 -3.53 -4.75
N GLU A 247 -12.61 -2.25 -4.75
CA GLU A 247 -13.09 -1.20 -3.84
C GLU A 247 -13.38 0.08 -4.63
N LYS A 248 -14.32 0.90 -4.17
CA LYS A 248 -14.77 2.14 -4.87
C LYS A 248 -13.62 3.06 -5.23
N GLN A 249 -12.73 3.31 -4.27
CA GLN A 249 -11.58 4.20 -4.47
C GLN A 249 -10.56 3.72 -5.51
N LYS A 250 -10.65 2.46 -5.94
CA LYS A 250 -9.79 1.91 -6.99
C LYS A 250 -10.27 2.24 -8.42
N GLY A 251 -11.39 2.97 -8.55
CA GLY A 251 -11.87 3.47 -9.83
C GLY A 251 -12.44 2.43 -10.79
N LEU A 252 -12.84 1.25 -10.27
CA LEU A 252 -13.37 0.18 -11.13
C LEU A 252 -14.70 0.55 -11.80
N MET A 253 -15.52 1.42 -11.22
CA MET A 253 -16.73 1.88 -11.90
C MET A 253 -16.40 2.67 -13.16
N THR A 254 -15.42 3.56 -13.10
CA THR A 254 -14.91 4.27 -14.27
C THR A 254 -14.31 3.30 -15.29
N LEU A 255 -13.56 2.31 -14.82
CA LEU A 255 -12.95 1.29 -15.68
C LEU A 255 -13.99 0.47 -16.45
N VAL A 256 -14.97 -0.13 -15.75
CA VAL A 256 -15.99 -0.97 -16.41
C VAL A 256 -16.87 -0.15 -17.37
N LYS A 257 -17.24 1.09 -17.00
CA LYS A 257 -17.98 2.01 -17.89
C LYS A 257 -17.19 2.34 -19.16
N ALA A 258 -15.88 2.50 -19.08
CA ALA A 258 -15.06 2.74 -20.25
C ALA A 258 -15.07 1.52 -21.19
N PHE A 259 -14.95 0.31 -20.64
CA PHE A 259 -14.89 -0.95 -21.39
C PHE A 259 -16.23 -1.40 -21.98
N GLU A 260 -17.38 -0.92 -21.48
CA GLU A 260 -18.67 -1.19 -22.13
C GLU A 260 -18.78 -0.60 -23.56
N GLU A 261 -18.00 0.42 -23.84
CA GLU A 261 -17.99 1.09 -25.16
C GLU A 261 -16.76 0.72 -26.02
N LEU A 262 -15.89 -0.17 -25.51
CA LEU A 262 -14.69 -0.62 -26.19
C LEU A 262 -14.83 -2.08 -26.68
N PRO A 263 -14.25 -2.45 -27.84
CA PRO A 263 -14.29 -3.83 -28.33
C PRO A 263 -13.24 -4.72 -27.69
N TYR A 264 -12.46 -4.21 -26.74
CA TYR A 264 -11.29 -4.88 -26.16
C TYR A 264 -11.63 -5.60 -24.87
N GLU A 265 -10.86 -6.64 -24.55
CA GLU A 265 -11.04 -7.47 -23.36
C GLU A 265 -10.42 -6.81 -22.11
N LEU A 266 -11.17 -6.82 -21.01
CA LEU A 266 -10.73 -6.43 -19.66
C LEU A 266 -10.75 -7.65 -18.75
N ARG A 267 -9.64 -7.97 -18.12
CA ARG A 267 -9.54 -8.98 -17.06
C ARG A 267 -9.31 -8.32 -15.70
N ILE A 268 -10.16 -8.65 -14.74
CA ILE A 268 -10.13 -8.10 -13.39
C ILE A 268 -9.77 -9.22 -12.42
N ILE A 269 -8.58 -9.13 -11.80
CA ILE A 269 -8.13 -10.04 -10.75
C ILE A 269 -8.17 -9.31 -9.41
N GLY A 270 -8.97 -9.83 -8.48
CA GLY A 270 -9.11 -9.22 -7.16
C GLY A 270 -10.26 -9.78 -6.35
N PHE A 271 -10.57 -9.10 -5.26
CA PHE A 271 -11.71 -9.44 -4.42
C PHE A 271 -12.25 -8.21 -3.71
N SER A 272 -13.54 -8.24 -3.39
CA SER A 272 -14.22 -7.24 -2.58
C SER A 272 -14.48 -7.78 -1.16
N ASN A 273 -14.33 -6.90 -0.16
CA ASN A 273 -14.71 -7.22 1.23
C ASN A 273 -16.06 -6.62 1.65
N ASP A 274 -16.60 -5.73 0.83
CA ASP A 274 -17.76 -4.87 1.14
C ASP A 274 -18.95 -5.04 0.17
N GLY A 275 -18.85 -6.01 -0.76
CA GLY A 275 -19.89 -6.29 -1.75
C GLY A 275 -19.84 -5.35 -2.98
N TYR A 276 -18.81 -4.55 -3.14
CA TYR A 276 -18.69 -3.63 -4.28
C TYR A 276 -18.54 -4.36 -5.63
N GLU A 277 -17.97 -5.56 -5.64
CA GLU A 277 -17.93 -6.42 -6.83
C GLU A 277 -19.35 -6.75 -7.33
N ASP A 278 -20.28 -7.05 -6.42
CA ASP A 278 -21.68 -7.33 -6.77
C ASP A 278 -22.40 -6.06 -7.29
N GLU A 279 -22.02 -4.87 -6.82
CA GLU A 279 -22.49 -3.60 -7.35
C GLU A 279 -22.06 -3.41 -8.81
N LEU A 280 -20.78 -3.69 -9.12
CA LEU A 280 -20.25 -3.64 -10.49
C LEU A 280 -20.93 -4.65 -11.41
N LYS A 281 -21.08 -5.91 -10.98
CA LYS A 281 -21.75 -6.95 -11.75
C LYS A 281 -23.22 -6.63 -12.01
N ARG A 282 -23.92 -6.07 -11.02
CA ARG A 282 -25.32 -5.60 -11.20
C ARG A 282 -25.41 -4.45 -12.20
N TYR A 283 -24.46 -3.54 -12.20
CA TYR A 283 -24.39 -2.46 -13.18
C TYR A 283 -24.21 -3.01 -14.60
N LEU A 284 -23.30 -3.98 -14.80
CA LEU A 284 -23.01 -4.60 -16.09
C LEU A 284 -24.12 -5.54 -16.59
N GLY A 285 -25.10 -5.89 -15.74
CA GLY A 285 -26.23 -6.74 -16.10
C GLY A 285 -25.96 -8.23 -15.95
N ARG A 286 -26.78 -9.06 -16.63
CA ARG A 286 -26.63 -10.52 -16.58
C ARG A 286 -25.39 -10.96 -17.33
N PRO A 287 -24.69 -12.02 -16.85
CA PRO A 287 -23.54 -12.56 -17.55
C PRO A 287 -23.94 -13.09 -18.93
N ILE A 288 -23.08 -12.85 -19.89
CA ILE A 288 -23.21 -13.39 -21.24
C ILE A 288 -22.38 -14.67 -21.29
N ASN A 289 -23.03 -15.80 -21.61
CA ASN A 289 -22.31 -17.05 -21.88
C ASN A 289 -21.67 -16.94 -23.26
N GLY A 290 -20.41 -16.55 -23.32
CA GLY A 290 -19.62 -16.51 -24.53
C GLY A 290 -18.65 -17.68 -24.60
N ASP A 291 -18.27 -18.07 -25.83
CA ASP A 291 -17.18 -19.04 -26.09
C ASP A 291 -15.87 -18.48 -25.55
N LEU A 292 -15.51 -18.89 -24.34
CA LEU A 292 -14.33 -18.39 -23.64
C LEU A 292 -13.24 -19.46 -23.63
N ASN A 293 -12.18 -19.22 -24.38
CA ASN A 293 -10.88 -19.85 -24.16
C ASN A 293 -10.22 -19.36 -22.83
N VAL A 294 -11.01 -18.89 -21.88
CA VAL A 294 -10.61 -18.47 -20.56
C VAL A 294 -11.32 -19.37 -19.58
N GLU A 295 -10.56 -20.29 -18.99
CA GLU A 295 -11.06 -21.21 -17.97
C GLU A 295 -11.80 -20.46 -16.85
N GLU A 296 -13.05 -20.81 -16.59
CA GLU A 296 -13.89 -20.43 -15.45
C GLU A 296 -14.33 -18.96 -15.32
N SER A 297 -14.30 -18.11 -16.33
CA SER A 297 -14.77 -16.72 -16.16
C SER A 297 -16.10 -16.45 -16.84
N THR A 298 -17.03 -15.91 -16.06
CA THR A 298 -18.28 -15.35 -16.58
C THR A 298 -18.00 -13.99 -17.20
N ALA A 299 -18.38 -13.78 -18.46
CA ALA A 299 -18.23 -12.52 -19.17
C ALA A 299 -19.38 -11.57 -18.88
N TYR A 300 -19.08 -10.30 -18.72
CA TYR A 300 -20.02 -9.21 -18.42
C TYR A 300 -19.89 -8.06 -19.41
N GLY A 301 -20.85 -7.12 -19.34
CA GLY A 301 -20.91 -5.95 -20.22
C GLY A 301 -21.60 -6.24 -21.55
N LYS A 302 -21.93 -5.18 -22.30
CA LYS A 302 -22.69 -5.24 -23.56
C LYS A 302 -22.06 -6.18 -24.60
N ASN A 303 -20.73 -6.24 -24.63
CA ASN A 303 -19.94 -7.00 -25.60
C ASN A 303 -19.42 -8.33 -25.03
N GLY A 304 -19.70 -8.68 -23.77
CA GLY A 304 -19.16 -9.87 -23.11
C GLY A 304 -17.63 -9.84 -22.97
N ASN A 305 -17.04 -8.65 -22.81
CA ASN A 305 -15.60 -8.44 -22.84
C ASN A 305 -14.98 -8.09 -21.48
N ILE A 306 -15.76 -8.14 -20.40
CA ILE A 306 -15.30 -7.84 -19.01
C ILE A 306 -15.36 -9.11 -18.17
N HIS A 307 -14.20 -9.54 -17.66
CA HIS A 307 -14.04 -10.81 -16.93
C HIS A 307 -13.58 -10.59 -15.50
N PHE A 308 -14.33 -11.10 -14.53
CA PHE A 308 -13.94 -11.14 -13.13
C PHE A 308 -13.33 -12.50 -12.80
N LEU A 309 -12.03 -12.55 -12.53
CA LEU A 309 -11.25 -13.79 -12.34
C LEU A 309 -11.08 -14.16 -10.85
N GLY A 310 -11.72 -13.40 -9.94
CA GLY A 310 -11.63 -13.63 -8.52
C GLY A 310 -10.27 -13.34 -7.90
N ARG A 311 -10.09 -13.80 -6.66
CA ARG A 311 -8.83 -13.66 -5.93
C ARG A 311 -7.81 -14.71 -6.40
N LYS A 312 -6.60 -14.27 -6.69
CA LYS A 312 -5.47 -15.14 -7.08
C LYS A 312 -4.24 -14.85 -6.22
N SER A 313 -3.37 -15.84 -6.03
CA SER A 313 -2.04 -15.64 -5.47
C SER A 313 -1.15 -14.90 -6.47
N PHE A 314 0.02 -14.45 -6.02
CA PHE A 314 0.93 -13.76 -6.96
C PHE A 314 1.39 -14.68 -8.08
N GLU A 315 1.69 -15.94 -7.77
CA GLU A 315 2.10 -16.97 -8.72
C GLU A 315 1.02 -17.22 -9.78
N GLU A 316 -0.25 -17.19 -9.38
CA GLU A 316 -1.39 -17.33 -10.30
C GLU A 316 -1.65 -16.04 -11.13
N ILE A 317 -1.19 -14.89 -10.68
CA ILE A 317 -1.28 -13.60 -11.42
C ILE A 317 -0.21 -13.51 -12.50
N VAL A 318 0.97 -14.08 -12.27
CA VAL A 318 2.13 -14.00 -13.18
C VAL A 318 1.80 -14.36 -14.64
N PRO A 319 1.07 -15.45 -14.97
CA PRO A 319 0.71 -15.75 -16.35
C PRO A 319 -0.09 -14.64 -17.03
N TYR A 320 -0.97 -13.95 -16.30
CA TYR A 320 -1.74 -12.82 -16.83
C TYR A 320 -0.87 -11.58 -17.02
N LEU A 321 0.02 -11.29 -16.08
CA LEU A 321 1.01 -10.22 -16.23
C LEU A 321 1.93 -10.47 -17.43
N LYS A 322 2.38 -11.70 -17.64
CA LYS A 322 3.20 -12.05 -18.79
C LYS A 322 2.50 -11.87 -20.13
N SER A 323 1.19 -12.11 -20.17
CA SER A 323 0.45 -12.18 -21.44
C SER A 323 -0.42 -10.95 -21.74
N CYS A 324 -0.74 -10.07 -20.80
CA CYS A 324 -1.54 -8.88 -21.11
C CYS A 324 -0.78 -7.92 -22.05
N MET A 325 -1.52 -7.05 -22.75
CA MET A 325 -0.93 -5.92 -23.47
C MET A 325 -0.37 -4.88 -22.49
N CYS A 326 -1.19 -4.48 -21.55
CA CYS A 326 -0.83 -3.51 -20.51
C CYS A 326 -1.67 -3.75 -19.25
N THR A 327 -1.27 -3.13 -18.15
CA THR A 327 -2.07 -3.09 -16.94
C THR A 327 -2.75 -1.73 -16.78
N VAL A 328 -3.82 -1.67 -15.98
CA VAL A 328 -4.54 -0.42 -15.69
C VAL A 328 -4.68 -0.19 -14.18
N VAL A 329 -4.38 1.03 -13.75
CA VAL A 329 -4.50 1.48 -12.34
C VAL A 329 -5.37 2.74 -12.31
N PRO A 330 -6.71 2.61 -12.36
CA PRO A 330 -7.64 3.72 -12.50
C PRO A 330 -7.99 4.36 -11.17
N SER A 331 -7.06 4.38 -10.21
CA SER A 331 -7.30 4.80 -8.83
C SER A 331 -7.89 6.21 -8.71
N GLU A 332 -9.01 6.31 -7.98
CA GLU A 332 -9.71 7.57 -7.66
C GLU A 332 -9.44 8.04 -6.23
N TRP A 333 -8.30 7.66 -5.67
CA TRP A 333 -7.79 8.11 -4.38
C TRP A 333 -6.27 8.27 -4.42
N TYR A 334 -5.71 8.81 -3.36
CA TYR A 334 -4.26 8.90 -3.22
C TYR A 334 -3.67 7.52 -2.85
N ASP A 335 -3.33 6.71 -3.86
CA ASP A 335 -2.47 5.56 -3.60
C ASP A 335 -1.10 6.05 -3.11
N ASN A 336 -0.59 5.50 -2.03
CA ASN A 336 0.72 5.93 -1.51
C ASN A 336 1.86 5.49 -2.43
N PHE A 337 1.87 4.19 -2.81
CA PHE A 337 2.80 3.61 -3.78
C PHE A 337 2.26 2.24 -4.22
N PRO A 338 1.47 2.15 -5.31
CA PRO A 338 0.83 0.90 -5.72
C PRO A 338 1.83 -0.09 -6.30
N ASN A 339 2.03 -1.23 -5.60
CA ASN A 339 2.98 -2.27 -6.00
C ASN A 339 2.69 -2.87 -7.38
N VAL A 340 1.42 -2.89 -7.81
CA VAL A 340 1.03 -3.39 -9.13
C VAL A 340 1.75 -2.66 -10.28
N VAL A 341 2.15 -1.40 -10.09
CA VAL A 341 2.97 -0.68 -11.08
C VAL A 341 4.34 -1.33 -11.20
N LEU A 342 5.01 -1.62 -10.08
CA LEU A 342 6.30 -2.28 -10.10
C LEU A 342 6.19 -3.74 -10.60
N GLU A 343 5.13 -4.42 -10.20
CA GLU A 343 4.82 -5.78 -10.67
C GLU A 343 4.63 -5.78 -12.20
N SER A 344 3.91 -4.81 -12.75
CA SER A 344 3.75 -4.65 -14.21
C SER A 344 5.08 -4.37 -14.91
N TYR A 345 5.84 -3.43 -14.39
CA TYR A 345 7.15 -3.04 -14.92
C TYR A 345 8.14 -4.21 -14.93
N ALA A 346 8.12 -5.05 -13.89
CA ALA A 346 8.97 -6.24 -13.78
C ALA A 346 8.68 -7.28 -14.87
N TYR A 347 7.45 -7.29 -15.41
CA TYR A 347 7.06 -8.14 -16.55
C TYR A 347 6.96 -7.34 -17.85
N LYS A 348 7.72 -6.24 -17.99
CA LYS A 348 7.79 -5.42 -19.21
C LYS A 348 6.42 -4.95 -19.71
N LYS A 349 5.49 -4.68 -18.78
CA LYS A 349 4.16 -4.16 -19.14
C LYS A 349 4.06 -2.69 -18.86
N ALA A 350 3.65 -1.95 -19.87
CA ALA A 350 3.25 -0.56 -19.73
C ALA A 350 2.01 -0.44 -18.83
N VAL A 351 1.86 0.71 -18.16
CA VAL A 351 0.75 0.93 -17.24
C VAL A 351 -0.11 2.11 -17.71
N ILE A 352 -1.42 1.90 -17.84
CA ILE A 352 -2.39 2.99 -17.95
C ILE A 352 -2.77 3.41 -16.53
N ALA A 353 -2.56 4.66 -16.15
CA ALA A 353 -2.86 5.12 -14.80
C ALA A 353 -3.57 6.47 -14.76
N THR A 354 -4.35 6.70 -13.71
CA THR A 354 -4.90 8.02 -13.43
C THR A 354 -3.77 9.02 -13.17
N ASP A 355 -3.81 10.19 -13.81
CA ASP A 355 -2.88 11.29 -13.53
C ASP A 355 -3.24 11.96 -12.21
N PHE A 356 -3.04 11.23 -11.10
CA PHE A 356 -3.48 11.63 -9.78
C PHE A 356 -2.63 11.02 -8.66
N GLY A 357 -2.38 11.80 -7.61
CA GLY A 357 -1.64 11.35 -6.44
C GLY A 357 -0.21 10.88 -6.78
N SER A 358 0.21 9.74 -6.24
CA SER A 358 1.56 9.20 -6.50
C SER A 358 1.73 8.66 -7.91
N LEU A 359 0.65 8.23 -8.57
CA LEU A 359 0.69 7.68 -9.93
C LEU A 359 1.24 8.67 -10.95
N GLN A 360 0.96 9.98 -10.80
CA GLN A 360 1.48 11.02 -11.68
C GLN A 360 3.02 11.09 -11.71
N TYR A 361 3.69 10.64 -10.63
CA TYR A 361 5.17 10.61 -10.51
C TYR A 361 5.76 9.23 -10.83
N MET A 362 4.94 8.18 -10.80
CA MET A 362 5.40 6.82 -11.10
C MET A 362 5.37 6.52 -12.60
N ILE A 363 4.39 7.07 -13.31
CA ILE A 363 4.21 6.85 -14.75
C ILE A 363 4.79 8.04 -15.52
N GLU A 364 5.75 7.78 -16.39
CA GLU A 364 6.24 8.73 -17.38
C GLU A 364 5.37 8.59 -18.63
N ASP A 365 4.48 9.57 -18.85
CA ASP A 365 3.48 9.56 -19.93
C ASP A 365 4.14 9.40 -21.31
N GLY A 366 3.64 8.47 -22.12
CA GLY A 366 4.20 8.10 -23.43
C GLY A 366 5.55 7.37 -23.37
N LYS A 367 6.13 7.11 -22.19
CA LYS A 367 7.46 6.50 -22.07
C LYS A 367 7.45 5.19 -21.29
N THR A 368 6.75 5.11 -20.15
CA THR A 368 6.60 3.89 -19.35
C THR A 368 5.14 3.45 -19.23
N GLY A 369 4.24 4.18 -19.84
CA GLY A 369 2.81 3.98 -19.84
C GLY A 369 2.07 5.21 -20.30
N MET A 370 0.77 5.25 -20.07
CA MET A 370 -0.07 6.39 -20.40
C MET A 370 -0.83 6.88 -19.18
N LYS A 371 -1.01 8.20 -19.08
CA LYS A 371 -1.80 8.82 -18.04
C LYS A 371 -3.13 9.33 -18.60
N PHE A 372 -4.19 9.16 -17.83
CA PHE A 372 -5.50 9.71 -18.14
C PHE A 372 -6.02 10.59 -16.99
N LYS A 373 -6.84 11.58 -17.32
CA LYS A 373 -7.40 12.53 -16.35
C LYS A 373 -8.32 11.80 -15.36
N TYR A 374 -8.27 12.22 -14.11
CA TYR A 374 -9.08 11.69 -13.01
C TYR A 374 -10.56 11.51 -13.40
N ALA A 375 -11.10 10.31 -13.21
CA ALA A 375 -12.49 9.93 -13.50
C ALA A 375 -13.00 10.30 -14.92
N ASN A 376 -12.11 10.44 -15.90
CA ASN A 376 -12.47 10.79 -17.26
C ASN A 376 -12.54 9.56 -18.17
N LEU A 377 -13.76 9.17 -18.57
CA LEU A 377 -14.02 7.97 -19.37
C LEU A 377 -13.39 8.05 -20.76
N ASP A 378 -13.53 9.21 -21.44
CA ASP A 378 -13.06 9.35 -22.81
C ASP A 378 -11.54 9.34 -22.90
N ASP A 379 -10.88 9.94 -21.92
CA ASP A 379 -9.43 9.94 -21.85
C ASP A 379 -8.88 8.53 -21.50
N LEU A 380 -9.59 7.78 -20.64
CA LEU A 380 -9.27 6.37 -20.39
C LEU A 380 -9.45 5.51 -21.63
N ARG A 381 -10.56 5.69 -22.37
CA ARG A 381 -10.80 4.99 -23.65
C ARG A 381 -9.69 5.29 -24.66
N ARG A 382 -9.31 6.56 -24.80
CA ARG A 382 -8.18 6.97 -25.64
C ARG A 382 -6.90 6.21 -25.31
N CYS A 383 -6.55 6.13 -24.03
CA CYS A 383 -5.34 5.41 -23.59
C CYS A 383 -5.44 3.91 -23.89
N VAL A 384 -6.58 3.27 -23.59
CA VAL A 384 -6.79 1.84 -23.86
C VAL A 384 -6.71 1.53 -25.36
N THR A 385 -7.41 2.33 -26.18
CA THR A 385 -7.40 2.19 -27.65
C THR A 385 -5.97 2.30 -28.18
N PHE A 386 -5.24 3.36 -27.77
CA PHE A 386 -3.86 3.55 -28.20
C PHE A 386 -3.00 2.34 -27.86
N MET A 387 -3.04 1.85 -26.61
CA MET A 387 -2.23 0.72 -26.17
C MET A 387 -2.49 -0.57 -26.94
N LEU A 388 -3.73 -0.80 -27.37
CA LEU A 388 -4.11 -2.02 -28.06
C LEU A 388 -3.94 -1.94 -29.58
N GLU A 389 -4.07 -0.75 -30.16
CA GLU A 389 -3.87 -0.53 -31.60
C GLU A 389 -2.40 -0.28 -31.99
N HIS A 390 -1.54 0.07 -30.99
CA HIS A 390 -0.12 0.33 -31.20
C HIS A 390 0.74 -0.61 -30.35
N PRO A 391 0.75 -1.93 -30.62
CA PRO A 391 1.42 -2.93 -29.77
C PRO A 391 2.94 -2.73 -29.69
N ASN A 392 3.58 -2.20 -30.74
CA ASN A 392 5.01 -1.92 -30.74
C ASN A 392 5.37 -0.79 -29.76
N GLU A 393 4.61 0.29 -29.76
CA GLU A 393 4.77 1.42 -28.84
C GLU A 393 4.48 0.99 -27.40
N SER A 394 3.45 0.19 -27.19
CA SER A 394 3.10 -0.36 -25.89
C SER A 394 4.20 -1.28 -25.35
N SER A 395 4.78 -2.12 -26.20
CA SER A 395 5.93 -2.96 -25.85
C SER A 395 7.17 -2.11 -25.52
N ALA A 396 7.45 -1.09 -26.33
CA ALA A 396 8.57 -0.17 -26.07
C ALA A 396 8.42 0.57 -24.74
N MET A 397 7.20 0.99 -24.38
CA MET A 397 6.92 1.57 -23.06
C MET A 397 7.18 0.56 -21.94
N GLY A 398 6.81 -0.71 -22.13
CA GLY A 398 7.07 -1.80 -21.20
C GLY A 398 8.57 -2.06 -21.00
N GLU A 399 9.36 -2.05 -22.06
CA GLU A 399 10.83 -2.17 -21.97
C GLU A 399 11.47 -0.98 -21.23
N ASN A 400 10.99 0.24 -21.46
CA ASN A 400 11.45 1.41 -20.71
C ASN A 400 11.08 1.31 -19.23
N ALA A 401 9.89 0.80 -18.92
CA ALA A 401 9.43 0.57 -17.56
C ALA A 401 10.29 -0.47 -16.84
N TYR A 402 10.68 -1.55 -17.54
CA TYR A 402 11.55 -2.58 -16.98
C TYR A 402 12.95 -2.02 -16.59
N LYS A 403 13.52 -1.13 -17.41
CA LYS A 403 14.79 -0.45 -17.08
C LYS A 403 14.72 0.33 -15.75
N LEU A 404 13.53 0.86 -15.39
CA LEU A 404 13.36 1.51 -14.09
C LEU A 404 13.40 0.51 -12.93
N ILE A 405 12.96 -0.74 -13.14
CA ILE A 405 13.09 -1.79 -12.11
C ILE A 405 14.55 -2.15 -11.89
N GLU A 406 15.34 -2.25 -12.97
CA GLU A 406 16.77 -2.57 -12.88
C GLU A 406 17.60 -1.46 -12.23
N THR A 407 17.13 -0.23 -12.26
CA THR A 407 17.86 0.96 -11.80
C THR A 407 17.19 1.63 -10.58
N LYS A 408 16.17 2.44 -10.83
CA LYS A 408 15.50 3.29 -9.82
C LYS A 408 14.83 2.48 -8.71
N TYR A 409 14.23 1.34 -9.08
CA TYR A 409 13.45 0.48 -8.19
C TYR A 409 14.15 -0.84 -7.86
N SER A 410 15.48 -0.91 -8.03
CA SER A 410 16.28 -2.09 -7.68
C SER A 410 16.49 -2.18 -6.16
N PRO A 411 16.68 -3.41 -5.64
CA PRO A 411 17.06 -3.62 -4.25
C PRO A 411 18.31 -2.89 -3.83
N GLU A 412 19.32 -2.84 -4.71
CA GLU A 412 20.61 -2.20 -4.50
C GLU A 412 20.47 -0.69 -4.32
N SER A 413 19.77 -0.02 -5.27
CA SER A 413 19.51 1.44 -5.19
C SER A 413 18.70 1.80 -3.93
N HIS A 414 17.74 0.95 -3.53
CA HIS A 414 16.97 1.14 -2.31
C HIS A 414 17.86 1.03 -1.06
N TYR A 415 18.71 0.00 -1.00
CA TYR A 415 19.63 -0.24 0.10
C TYR A 415 20.64 0.91 0.27
N GLU A 416 21.26 1.37 -0.80
CA GLU A 416 22.21 2.48 -0.79
C GLU A 416 21.60 3.75 -0.18
N LYS A 417 20.43 4.17 -0.69
CA LYS A 417 19.71 5.33 -0.17
C LYS A 417 19.29 5.16 1.30
N LEU A 418 18.92 3.93 1.70
CA LEU A 418 18.56 3.65 3.08
C LEU A 418 19.77 3.76 4.00
N MET A 419 20.95 3.28 3.55
CA MET A 419 22.19 3.39 4.31
C MET A 419 22.69 4.84 4.44
N GLU A 420 22.50 5.68 3.42
CA GLU A 420 22.77 7.13 3.52
C GLU A 420 21.94 7.78 4.64
N VAL A 421 20.64 7.44 4.73
CA VAL A 421 19.78 7.93 5.80
C VAL A 421 20.24 7.43 7.16
N PHE A 422 20.52 6.13 7.29
CA PHE A 422 20.96 5.52 8.55
C PHE A 422 22.31 6.06 9.02
N GLY A 423 23.25 6.32 8.09
CA GLY A 423 24.54 6.90 8.40
C GLY A 423 24.47 8.34 8.90
N ARG A 424 23.54 9.14 8.36
CA ARG A 424 23.37 10.55 8.72
C ARG A 424 22.76 10.79 10.10
N ILE A 425 21.94 9.86 10.59
CA ILE A 425 21.24 10.00 11.87
C ILE A 425 21.94 9.32 13.04
N LYS A 426 23.00 8.55 12.77
CA LYS A 426 23.84 7.87 13.75
C LYS A 426 24.87 8.82 14.38
#